data_3c718b410cd51a252c13f841cbe0b169
#
_entry.id   3c718b410cd51a252c13f841cbe0b169
#
_cell.length_a   1.000
_cell.length_b   1.000
_cell.length_c   1.000
_cell.angle_alpha   90.00
_cell.angle_beta   90.00
_cell.angle_gamma   90.00
#
_symmetry.space_group_name_H-M   'P 1'
#
loop_
_entity.id
_entity.type
_entity.pdbx_description
1 polymer ?
#
loop_
_entity_poly.entity_id
_entity_poly.type
_entity_poly.pdbx_seq_one_letter_code
_entity_poly.pdbx_strand_id
1 'polypeptide(L)'
;MMVAAPTFAKSLKNEAEYKKEWCAKYNGEVDYKTQDKTTVDCITDTHAIEFEYGKNWNPAIRKSRQQSMSVGKTPGVVLILENSKDEEYLYKLREVNEKRRLGIKIWTVSIDVELPCDIKGDIDNDGDKIYHFPGQDMYDATVVNPKFGETWFCSYEEAEEAGWKPFIKAKPINPYELGGIRSPEY
;
A
#
# COMPACT_ATOMS: atom_id res chain seq x y z
N MET A 1 -37.70 27.84 -7.23
CA MET A 1 -36.32 28.34 -7.09
C MET A 1 -35.49 27.25 -6.41
N MET A 2 -34.64 26.55 -7.15
CA MET A 2 -33.70 25.60 -6.58
C MET A 2 -32.49 26.41 -6.12
N VAL A 3 -32.25 26.44 -4.82
CA VAL A 3 -31.03 27.01 -4.26
C VAL A 3 -29.94 25.93 -4.39
N ALA A 4 -29.00 26.16 -5.29
CA ALA A 4 -27.80 25.31 -5.38
C ALA A 4 -27.00 25.44 -4.08
N ALA A 5 -26.77 24.33 -3.39
CA ALA A 5 -25.89 24.32 -2.24
C ALA A 5 -24.46 24.72 -2.69
N PRO A 6 -23.76 25.54 -1.91
CA PRO A 6 -22.41 25.90 -2.24
C PRO A 6 -21.52 24.63 -2.16
N THR A 7 -20.98 24.22 -3.29
CA THR A 7 -19.87 23.25 -3.33
C THR A 7 -18.64 23.93 -2.76
N PHE A 8 -18.35 23.71 -1.49
CA PHE A 8 -17.04 24.02 -0.94
C PHE A 8 -16.02 23.07 -1.60
N ALA A 9 -15.27 23.59 -2.56
CA ALA A 9 -14.07 22.91 -3.01
C ALA A 9 -13.13 22.83 -1.79
N LYS A 10 -13.03 21.64 -1.17
CA LYS A 10 -12.09 21.40 -0.09
C LYS A 10 -10.68 21.57 -0.67
N SER A 11 -9.90 22.49 -0.14
CA SER A 11 -8.52 22.73 -0.56
C SER A 11 -7.76 21.40 -0.40
N LEU A 12 -7.07 20.97 -1.47
CA LEU A 12 -6.22 19.81 -1.42
C LEU A 12 -5.13 20.05 -0.37
N LYS A 13 -5.02 19.15 0.61
CA LYS A 13 -3.95 19.20 1.60
C LYS A 13 -2.61 18.93 0.89
N ASN A 14 -1.56 19.59 1.37
CA ASN A 14 -0.22 19.27 0.95
C ASN A 14 0.35 18.10 1.79
N GLU A 15 1.47 17.54 1.36
CA GLU A 15 2.13 16.44 2.06
C GLU A 15 2.39 16.71 3.54
N ALA A 16 2.82 17.94 3.88
CA ALA A 16 3.11 18.31 5.27
C ALA A 16 1.86 18.30 6.16
N GLU A 17 0.69 18.62 5.61
CA GLU A 17 -0.59 18.55 6.32
C GLU A 17 -1.00 17.11 6.56
N TYR A 18 -0.92 16.24 5.53
CA TYR A 18 -1.17 14.80 5.68
C TYR A 18 -0.25 14.18 6.71
N LYS A 19 1.04 14.44 6.60
CA LYS A 19 2.07 13.96 7.52
C LYS A 19 1.76 14.34 8.97
N LYS A 20 1.45 15.62 9.22
CA LYS A 20 1.14 16.12 10.55
C LYS A 20 -0.09 15.45 11.17
N GLU A 21 -1.19 15.38 10.43
CA GLU A 21 -2.44 14.79 10.92
C GLU A 21 -2.30 13.29 11.16
N TRP A 22 -1.72 12.58 10.19
CA TRP A 22 -1.53 11.14 10.30
C TRP A 22 -0.59 10.77 11.45
N CYS A 23 0.54 11.45 11.56
CA CYS A 23 1.53 11.19 12.61
C CYS A 23 0.95 11.45 14.00
N ALA A 24 0.16 12.49 14.17
CA ALA A 24 -0.54 12.79 15.42
C ALA A 24 -1.54 11.68 15.80
N LYS A 25 -2.26 11.11 14.82
CA LYS A 25 -3.21 10.00 15.04
C LYS A 25 -2.51 8.76 15.61
N TYR A 26 -1.25 8.53 15.26
CA TYR A 26 -0.48 7.37 15.69
C TYR A 26 0.54 7.70 16.80
N ASN A 27 0.36 8.83 17.51
CA ASN A 27 1.23 9.31 18.59
C ASN A 27 2.71 9.40 18.17
N GLY A 28 2.96 9.77 16.91
CA GLY A 28 4.29 9.89 16.37
C GLY A 28 4.84 11.31 16.46
N GLU A 29 6.15 11.43 16.26
CA GLU A 29 6.88 12.69 16.12
C GLU A 29 7.16 12.97 14.65
N VAL A 30 6.79 14.17 14.18
CA VAL A 30 6.96 14.62 12.80
C VAL A 30 8.37 15.19 12.59
N ASP A 31 8.96 14.94 11.42
CA ASP A 31 10.26 15.48 10.99
C ASP A 31 11.41 15.17 11.98
N TYR A 32 11.39 13.95 12.53
CA TYR A 32 12.38 13.48 13.48
C TYR A 32 13.80 13.51 12.88
N LYS A 33 14.73 14.15 13.59
CA LYS A 33 16.15 14.24 13.19
C LYS A 33 16.95 13.08 13.77
N THR A 34 17.52 12.28 12.91
CA THR A 34 18.40 11.17 13.30
C THR A 34 19.81 11.66 13.65
N GLN A 35 20.63 10.79 14.25
CA GLN A 35 22.01 11.13 14.60
C GLN A 35 22.89 11.41 13.36
N ASP A 36 22.61 10.75 12.25
CA ASP A 36 23.28 10.92 10.96
C ASP A 36 22.74 12.12 10.15
N LYS A 37 21.88 12.95 10.78
CA LYS A 37 21.23 14.14 10.21
C LYS A 37 20.21 13.86 9.09
N THR A 38 19.82 12.63 8.87
CA THR A 38 18.65 12.34 8.03
C THR A 38 17.36 12.75 8.75
N THR A 39 16.28 12.88 8.00
CA THR A 39 14.98 13.21 8.57
C THR A 39 14.04 12.05 8.31
N VAL A 40 13.35 11.60 9.35
CA VAL A 40 12.24 10.66 9.25
C VAL A 40 10.95 11.48 9.27
N ASP A 41 10.08 11.30 8.29
CA ASP A 41 8.85 12.09 8.18
C ASP A 41 7.94 11.92 9.39
N CYS A 42 7.78 10.68 9.85
CA CYS A 42 7.10 10.39 11.10
C CYS A 42 7.75 9.19 11.79
N ILE A 43 8.09 9.34 13.07
CA ILE A 43 8.58 8.24 13.90
C ILE A 43 7.56 7.90 14.98
N THR A 44 7.20 6.63 15.09
CA THR A 44 6.34 6.11 16.16
C THR A 44 7.15 5.19 17.07
N ASP A 45 6.53 4.57 18.06
CA ASP A 45 7.20 3.60 18.92
C ASP A 45 7.77 2.42 18.14
N THR A 46 7.14 2.02 17.05
CA THR A 46 7.46 0.81 16.30
C THR A 46 8.01 1.04 14.90
N HIS A 47 7.67 2.16 14.26
CA HIS A 47 7.96 2.41 12.84
C HIS A 47 8.69 3.72 12.59
N ALA A 48 9.55 3.69 11.57
CA ALA A 48 10.07 4.88 10.88
C ALA A 48 9.35 4.99 9.53
N ILE A 49 8.66 6.09 9.30
CA ILE A 49 7.65 6.20 8.26
C ILE A 49 8.00 7.33 7.30
N GLU A 50 8.01 7.02 6.02
CA GLU A 50 8.16 7.93 4.91
C GLU A 50 6.81 8.26 4.30
N PHE A 51 6.56 9.53 3.99
CA PHE A 51 5.39 9.99 3.24
C PHE A 51 5.78 10.31 1.82
N GLU A 52 5.02 9.82 0.85
CA GLU A 52 5.23 10.12 -0.56
C GLU A 52 3.92 10.06 -1.35
N TYR A 53 3.83 10.88 -2.38
CA TYR A 53 2.76 10.75 -3.37
C TYR A 53 2.88 9.46 -4.17
N GLY A 54 1.75 8.90 -4.62
CA GLY A 54 1.68 7.63 -5.35
C GLY A 54 2.74 7.46 -6.43
N LYS A 55 2.93 8.46 -7.29
CA LYS A 55 3.94 8.46 -8.36
C LYS A 55 5.39 8.24 -7.89
N ASN A 56 5.68 8.52 -6.62
CA ASN A 56 7.01 8.38 -6.01
C ASN A 56 7.16 7.07 -5.20
N TRP A 57 6.27 6.10 -5.38
CA TRP A 57 6.25 4.83 -4.65
C TRP A 57 7.61 4.10 -4.61
N ASN A 58 8.37 4.11 -5.70
CA ASN A 58 9.64 3.40 -5.78
C ASN A 58 10.77 4.07 -4.98
N PRO A 59 11.00 5.39 -5.07
CA PRO A 59 11.87 6.11 -4.13
C PRO A 59 11.48 5.91 -2.66
N ALA A 60 10.19 5.85 -2.31
CA ALA A 60 9.69 5.65 -0.95
C ALA A 60 10.23 4.35 -0.33
N ILE A 61 10.35 3.26 -1.09
CA ILE A 61 10.93 1.99 -0.63
C ILE A 61 12.35 2.20 -0.08
N ARG A 62 13.19 2.89 -0.84
CA ARG A 62 14.58 3.12 -0.45
C ARG A 62 14.69 4.03 0.76
N LYS A 63 13.95 5.13 0.76
CA LYS A 63 13.95 6.12 1.84
C LYS A 63 13.48 5.50 3.16
N SER A 64 12.31 4.84 3.18
CA SER A 64 11.77 4.22 4.39
C SER A 64 12.73 3.18 4.99
N ARG A 65 13.37 2.36 4.16
CA ARG A 65 14.36 1.39 4.63
C ARG A 65 15.62 2.04 5.19
N GLN A 66 16.13 3.08 4.54
CA GLN A 66 17.30 3.82 5.04
C GLN A 66 16.99 4.46 6.40
N GLN A 67 15.85 5.12 6.51
CA GLN A 67 15.40 5.76 7.74
C GLN A 67 15.20 4.74 8.87
N SER A 68 14.55 3.61 8.57
CA SER A 68 14.31 2.54 9.56
C SER A 68 15.62 1.97 10.13
N MET A 69 16.63 1.81 9.29
CA MET A 69 17.97 1.35 9.71
C MET A 69 18.66 2.38 10.63
N SER A 70 18.53 3.68 10.35
CA SER A 70 19.15 4.73 11.15
C SER A 70 18.59 4.83 12.59
N VAL A 71 17.37 4.35 12.80
CA VAL A 71 16.69 4.43 14.11
C VAL A 71 16.33 3.06 14.71
N GLY A 72 16.65 1.95 14.04
CA GLY A 72 16.38 0.60 14.53
C GLY A 72 14.89 0.25 14.64
N LYS A 73 14.05 0.80 13.75
CA LYS A 73 12.59 0.58 13.74
C LYS A 73 12.14 -0.14 12.46
N THR A 74 10.90 -0.60 12.44
CA THR A 74 10.30 -1.21 11.24
C THR A 74 10.09 -0.14 10.16
N PRO A 75 10.43 -0.40 8.88
CA PRO A 75 10.16 0.53 7.80
C PRO A 75 8.67 0.68 7.53
N GLY A 76 8.22 1.91 7.33
CA GLY A 76 6.85 2.24 6.97
C GLY A 76 6.78 3.21 5.80
N VAL A 77 5.72 3.11 5.02
CA VAL A 77 5.39 4.07 3.95
C VAL A 77 3.92 4.45 4.07
N VAL A 78 3.63 5.73 4.10
CA VAL A 78 2.30 6.28 3.86
C VAL A 78 2.26 6.82 2.44
N LEU A 79 1.47 6.20 1.58
CA LEU A 79 1.32 6.63 0.20
C LEU A 79 0.11 7.56 0.07
N ILE A 80 0.35 8.77 -0.43
CA ILE A 80 -0.68 9.78 -0.66
C ILE A 80 -1.25 9.54 -2.06
N LEU A 81 -2.55 9.21 -2.12
CA LEU A 81 -3.27 8.95 -3.36
C LEU A 81 -4.12 10.18 -3.71
N GLU A 82 -3.80 10.85 -4.80
CA GLU A 82 -4.48 12.07 -5.22
C GLU A 82 -5.77 11.80 -6.01
N ASN A 83 -5.88 10.60 -6.58
CA ASN A 83 -7.03 10.15 -7.35
C ASN A 83 -7.03 8.62 -7.50
N SER A 84 -8.11 8.05 -8.03
CA SER A 84 -8.26 6.60 -8.20
C SER A 84 -7.19 5.94 -9.09
N LYS A 85 -6.57 6.67 -10.02
CA LYS A 85 -5.50 6.12 -10.86
C LYS A 85 -4.21 5.87 -10.07
N ASP A 86 -4.04 6.54 -8.93
CA ASP A 86 -2.85 6.38 -8.10
C ASP A 86 -2.81 5.03 -7.39
N GLU A 87 -3.92 4.29 -7.38
CA GLU A 87 -3.99 2.93 -6.85
C GLU A 87 -3.03 1.98 -7.55
N GLU A 88 -2.74 2.20 -8.84
CA GLU A 88 -1.72 1.43 -9.55
C GLU A 88 -0.34 1.50 -8.89
N TYR A 89 -0.01 2.64 -8.27
CA TYR A 89 1.26 2.84 -7.57
C TYR A 89 1.30 2.10 -6.23
N LEU A 90 0.18 2.07 -5.53
CA LEU A 90 0.04 1.28 -4.32
C LEU A 90 0.22 -0.21 -4.61
N TYR A 91 -0.41 -0.70 -5.69
CA TYR A 91 -0.21 -2.08 -6.14
C TYR A 91 1.26 -2.39 -6.42
N LYS A 92 1.94 -1.55 -7.21
CA LYS A 92 3.36 -1.73 -7.53
C LYS A 92 4.23 -1.77 -6.27
N LEU A 93 3.93 -0.89 -5.29
CA LEU A 93 4.62 -0.87 -4.01
C LEU A 93 4.40 -2.17 -3.22
N ARG A 94 3.15 -2.64 -3.10
CA ARG A 94 2.79 -3.89 -2.42
C ARG A 94 3.43 -5.10 -3.09
N GLU A 95 3.32 -5.19 -4.41
CA GLU A 95 3.92 -6.29 -5.19
C GLU A 95 5.43 -6.40 -4.97
N VAL A 96 6.16 -5.27 -5.04
CA VAL A 96 7.61 -5.26 -4.80
C VAL A 96 7.94 -5.59 -3.35
N ASN A 97 7.17 -5.06 -2.38
CA ASN A 97 7.33 -5.37 -0.96
C ASN A 97 7.23 -6.87 -0.69
N GLU A 98 6.19 -7.52 -1.19
CA GLU A 98 5.95 -8.96 -1.07
C GLU A 98 7.01 -9.78 -1.79
N LYS A 99 7.20 -9.58 -3.10
CA LYS A 99 8.15 -10.35 -3.91
C LYS A 99 9.57 -10.30 -3.37
N ARG A 100 9.98 -9.16 -2.80
CA ARG A 100 11.33 -8.97 -2.26
C ARG A 100 11.40 -9.17 -0.75
N ARG A 101 10.28 -9.45 -0.09
CA ARG A 101 10.16 -9.63 1.37
C ARG A 101 10.80 -8.47 2.14
N LEU A 102 10.43 -7.24 1.76
CA LEU A 102 11.07 -6.05 2.32
C LEU A 102 10.61 -5.70 3.73
N GLY A 103 9.47 -6.24 4.17
CA GLY A 103 8.92 -6.03 5.50
C GLY A 103 8.43 -4.59 5.74
N ILE A 104 8.09 -3.86 4.69
CA ILE A 104 7.59 -2.49 4.79
C ILE A 104 6.10 -2.54 5.15
N LYS A 105 5.71 -1.85 6.24
CA LYS A 105 4.30 -1.61 6.53
C LYS A 105 3.81 -0.47 5.66
N ILE A 106 2.71 -0.68 4.95
CA ILE A 106 2.15 0.27 3.99
C ILE A 106 0.81 0.76 4.50
N TRP A 107 0.61 2.06 4.48
CA TRP A 107 -0.66 2.74 4.71
C TRP A 107 -0.95 3.69 3.54
N THR A 108 -2.19 4.10 3.43
CA THR A 108 -2.62 5.11 2.45
C THR A 108 -3.31 6.27 3.12
N VAL A 109 -3.20 7.42 2.50
CA VAL A 109 -4.09 8.56 2.72
C VAL A 109 -4.61 9.00 1.36
N SER A 110 -5.91 9.17 1.24
CA SER A 110 -6.54 9.68 0.03
C SER A 110 -7.05 11.10 0.25
N ILE A 111 -7.01 11.90 -0.79
CA ILE A 111 -7.79 13.12 -0.85
C ILE A 111 -9.24 12.65 -0.84
N ASP A 112 -10.12 13.28 -0.02
CA ASP A 112 -11.55 12.95 0.13
C ASP A 112 -12.31 12.94 -1.22
N VAL A 113 -11.91 12.05 -2.09
CA VAL A 113 -12.73 11.54 -3.18
C VAL A 113 -13.36 10.29 -2.57
N GLU A 114 -14.68 10.22 -2.52
CA GLU A 114 -15.34 8.94 -2.33
C GLU A 114 -14.83 8.04 -3.45
N LEU A 115 -13.80 7.27 -3.14
CA LEU A 115 -13.31 6.26 -4.07
C LEU A 115 -14.47 5.29 -4.29
N PRO A 116 -14.79 4.91 -5.53
CA PRO A 116 -15.80 3.90 -5.75
C PRO A 116 -15.37 2.63 -5.02
N CYS A 117 -16.33 1.89 -4.47
CA CYS A 117 -16.08 0.55 -3.89
C CYS A 117 -15.84 -0.42 -5.06
N ASP A 118 -14.67 -0.34 -5.66
CA ASP A 118 -14.30 -1.07 -6.88
C ASP A 118 -13.21 -2.14 -6.67
N ILE A 119 -12.83 -2.38 -5.43
CA ILE A 119 -11.94 -3.49 -5.07
C ILE A 119 -12.79 -4.75 -5.00
N LYS A 120 -12.48 -5.72 -5.85
CA LYS A 120 -13.18 -7.01 -5.96
C LYS A 120 -12.57 -8.02 -5.00
N GLY A 121 -13.33 -8.49 -4.02
CA GLY A 121 -12.97 -9.65 -3.21
C GLY A 121 -13.48 -10.92 -3.86
N ASP A 122 -12.57 -11.81 -4.21
CA ASP A 122 -12.78 -13.08 -4.90
C ASP A 122 -12.27 -14.25 -4.06
N ILE A 123 -12.98 -15.36 -4.06
CA ILE A 123 -12.53 -16.59 -3.41
C ILE A 123 -12.04 -17.55 -4.49
N ASP A 124 -10.73 -17.80 -4.49
CA ASP A 124 -10.13 -18.64 -5.50
C ASP A 124 -10.49 -20.13 -5.36
N ASN A 125 -9.98 -20.96 -6.29
CA ASN A 125 -10.28 -22.39 -6.31
C ASN A 125 -9.75 -23.16 -5.09
N ASP A 126 -8.79 -22.60 -4.38
CA ASP A 126 -8.19 -23.17 -3.17
C ASP A 126 -8.93 -22.70 -1.90
N GLY A 127 -9.91 -21.79 -2.05
CA GLY A 127 -10.69 -21.21 -0.98
C GLY A 127 -10.03 -20.01 -0.33
N ASP A 128 -8.94 -19.50 -0.91
CA ASP A 128 -8.26 -18.31 -0.42
C ASP A 128 -9.03 -17.03 -0.80
N LYS A 129 -9.18 -16.14 0.18
CA LYS A 129 -9.78 -14.83 0.00
C LYS A 129 -8.76 -13.87 -0.57
N ILE A 130 -8.92 -13.49 -1.82
CA ILE A 130 -8.05 -12.55 -2.53
C ILE A 130 -8.83 -11.33 -3.02
N TYR A 131 -8.18 -10.17 -3.04
CA TYR A 131 -8.78 -8.99 -3.62
C TYR A 131 -8.00 -8.48 -4.83
N HIS A 132 -8.76 -7.96 -5.80
CA HIS A 132 -8.28 -7.38 -7.04
C HIS A 132 -8.75 -5.93 -7.13
N PHE A 133 -7.97 -5.08 -7.78
CA PHE A 133 -8.33 -3.67 -7.98
C PHE A 133 -8.15 -3.25 -9.44
N PRO A 134 -8.78 -2.14 -9.86
CA PRO A 134 -8.77 -1.68 -11.23
C PRO A 134 -7.36 -1.58 -11.81
N GLY A 135 -7.18 -2.09 -13.03
CA GLY A 135 -5.89 -2.08 -13.74
C GLY A 135 -4.95 -3.21 -13.39
N GLN A 136 -5.34 -4.09 -12.46
CA GLN A 136 -4.58 -5.28 -12.11
C GLN A 136 -4.84 -6.42 -13.11
N ASP A 137 -3.85 -7.28 -13.33
CA ASP A 137 -4.05 -8.56 -14.01
C ASP A 137 -5.22 -9.32 -13.36
N MET A 138 -6.10 -9.88 -14.15
CA MET A 138 -7.30 -10.61 -13.74
C MET A 138 -8.46 -9.76 -13.22
N TYR A 139 -8.30 -8.45 -12.95
CA TYR A 139 -9.39 -7.63 -12.43
C TYR A 139 -10.64 -7.67 -13.32
N ASP A 140 -10.48 -7.47 -14.64
CA ASP A 140 -11.60 -7.45 -15.57
C ASP A 140 -12.25 -8.83 -15.73
N ALA A 141 -11.49 -9.90 -15.54
CA ALA A 141 -11.97 -11.27 -15.60
C ALA A 141 -12.65 -11.74 -14.30
N THR A 142 -12.36 -11.09 -13.17
CA THR A 142 -12.92 -11.43 -11.87
C THR A 142 -14.36 -10.91 -11.77
N VAL A 143 -15.28 -11.80 -11.40
CA VAL A 143 -16.70 -11.48 -11.18
C VAL A 143 -17.05 -11.74 -9.73
N VAL A 144 -17.39 -10.69 -8.99
CA VAL A 144 -17.82 -10.80 -7.60
C VAL A 144 -19.19 -11.47 -7.51
N ASN A 145 -19.28 -12.60 -6.82
CA ASN A 145 -20.51 -13.31 -6.58
C ASN A 145 -20.83 -13.43 -5.08
N PRO A 146 -21.72 -12.59 -4.54
CA PRO A 146 -22.03 -12.58 -3.11
C PRO A 146 -22.61 -13.91 -2.56
N LYS A 147 -23.12 -14.78 -3.42
CA LYS A 147 -23.61 -16.09 -2.99
C LYS A 147 -22.51 -17.03 -2.50
N PHE A 148 -21.27 -16.79 -2.95
CA PHE A 148 -20.09 -17.53 -2.51
C PHE A 148 -19.32 -16.81 -1.39
N GLY A 149 -19.83 -15.69 -0.90
CA GLY A 149 -19.17 -14.90 0.16
C GLY A 149 -18.20 -13.86 -0.37
N GLU A 150 -18.18 -13.65 -1.69
CA GLU A 150 -17.39 -12.61 -2.33
C GLU A 150 -18.05 -11.25 -2.17
N THR A 151 -17.27 -10.17 -2.19
CA THR A 151 -17.79 -8.82 -1.95
C THR A 151 -16.91 -7.74 -2.58
N TRP A 152 -17.43 -6.52 -2.58
CA TRP A 152 -16.72 -5.32 -2.98
C TRP A 152 -16.22 -4.59 -1.75
N PHE A 153 -15.04 -3.96 -1.86
CA PHE A 153 -14.45 -3.12 -0.83
C PHE A 153 -14.18 -1.73 -1.36
N CYS A 154 -14.27 -0.74 -0.46
CA CYS A 154 -14.03 0.66 -0.78
C CYS A 154 -12.59 1.10 -0.47
N SER A 155 -11.85 0.28 0.29
CA SER A 155 -10.43 0.47 0.56
C SER A 155 -9.69 -0.86 0.78
N TYR A 156 -8.38 -0.82 0.68
CA TYR A 156 -7.51 -1.98 0.93
C TYR A 156 -7.52 -2.36 2.41
N GLU A 157 -7.53 -1.35 3.27
CA GLU A 157 -7.60 -1.53 4.71
C GLU A 157 -8.87 -2.30 5.09
N GLU A 158 -10.01 -1.96 4.48
CA GLU A 158 -11.28 -2.66 4.68
C GLU A 158 -11.17 -4.13 4.25
N ALA A 159 -10.58 -4.40 3.08
CA ALA A 159 -10.38 -5.76 2.59
C ALA A 159 -9.45 -6.56 3.50
N GLU A 160 -8.32 -5.97 3.93
CA GLU A 160 -7.35 -6.63 4.81
C GLU A 160 -7.90 -6.89 6.20
N GLU A 161 -8.65 -5.93 6.78
CA GLU A 161 -9.34 -6.10 8.07
C GLU A 161 -10.40 -7.21 8.02
N ALA A 162 -11.04 -7.40 6.84
CA ALA A 162 -11.97 -8.50 6.60
C ALA A 162 -11.26 -9.84 6.30
N GLY A 163 -9.93 -9.87 6.36
CA GLY A 163 -9.11 -11.08 6.19
C GLY A 163 -8.81 -11.45 4.75
N TRP A 164 -8.96 -10.51 3.81
CA TRP A 164 -8.60 -10.70 2.41
C TRP A 164 -7.14 -10.32 2.16
N LYS A 165 -6.51 -10.96 1.16
CA LYS A 165 -5.11 -10.74 0.78
C LYS A 165 -5.05 -10.15 -0.64
N PRO A 166 -4.02 -9.35 -0.97
CA PRO A 166 -3.86 -8.86 -2.34
C PRO A 166 -3.59 -10.01 -3.30
N PHE A 167 -4.20 -9.99 -4.49
CA PHE A 167 -3.80 -10.88 -5.57
C PHE A 167 -2.37 -10.56 -6.00
N ILE A 168 -1.49 -11.54 -5.93
CA ILE A 168 -0.12 -11.44 -6.40
C ILE A 168 0.09 -12.53 -7.46
N LYS A 169 0.31 -12.10 -8.71
CA LYS A 169 0.62 -13.06 -9.78
C LYS A 169 1.91 -13.80 -9.43
N ALA A 170 1.83 -15.11 -9.24
CA ALA A 170 3.02 -15.93 -9.03
C ALA A 170 3.98 -15.73 -10.21
N LYS A 171 5.21 -15.35 -9.94
CA LYS A 171 6.26 -15.36 -10.98
C LYS A 171 6.40 -16.82 -11.43
N PRO A 172 6.31 -17.12 -12.74
CA PRO A 172 6.61 -18.46 -13.21
C PRO A 172 7.99 -18.85 -12.71
N ILE A 173 8.06 -19.98 -12.01
CA ILE A 173 9.34 -20.54 -11.52
C ILE A 173 10.19 -20.81 -12.76
N ASN A 174 11.25 -20.02 -12.94
CA ASN A 174 12.23 -20.32 -13.95
C ASN A 174 13.02 -21.56 -13.48
N PRO A 175 12.85 -22.72 -14.12
CA PRO A 175 13.53 -23.94 -13.67
C PRO A 175 15.05 -23.83 -13.70
N TYR A 176 15.59 -22.81 -14.40
CA TYR A 176 17.02 -22.54 -14.44
C TYR A 176 17.53 -21.65 -13.28
N GLU A 177 16.64 -21.02 -12.51
CA GLU A 177 17.02 -20.30 -11.28
C GLU A 177 17.21 -21.24 -10.07
N LEU A 178 16.76 -22.51 -10.17
CA LEU A 178 17.02 -23.56 -9.18
C LEU A 178 18.37 -24.27 -9.38
N GLY A 179 19.19 -23.82 -10.34
CA GLY A 179 20.48 -24.38 -10.67
C GLY A 179 21.55 -24.13 -9.61
N GLY A 180 21.68 -25.03 -8.67
CA GLY A 180 22.73 -24.98 -7.64
C GLY A 180 22.87 -26.21 -6.77
N ILE A 181 22.21 -27.32 -7.10
CA ILE A 181 22.55 -28.60 -6.47
C ILE A 181 23.62 -29.26 -7.35
N ARG A 182 24.88 -29.02 -7.06
CA ARG A 182 25.98 -29.86 -7.56
C ARG A 182 25.75 -31.26 -7.01
N SER A 183 25.60 -32.23 -7.92
CA SER A 183 25.69 -33.64 -7.55
C SER A 183 27.02 -33.91 -6.88
N PRO A 184 27.08 -34.68 -5.80
CA PRO A 184 28.34 -35.10 -5.28
C PRO A 184 29.05 -36.03 -6.30
N GLU A 185 30.27 -35.65 -6.68
CA GLU A 185 31.15 -36.53 -7.45
C GLU A 185 31.46 -37.75 -6.60
N TYR A 186 31.23 -38.92 -7.18
CA TYR A 186 31.73 -40.19 -6.69
C TYR A 186 33.15 -40.43 -7.24
#